data_cd7cfa5d8bc3435e5a9425fed6ab21a1
#
_entry.id   cd7cfa5d8bc3435e5a9425fed6ab21a1
#
_cell.length_a   1.000
_cell.length_b   1.000
_cell.length_c   1.000
_cell.angle_alpha   90.00
_cell.angle_beta   90.00
_cell.angle_gamma   90.00
#
_symmetry.space_group_name_H-M   'P 1'
#
loop_
_entity.id
_entity.type
_entity.pdbx_description
1 polymer ?
#
loop_
_entity_poly.entity_id
_entity_poly.type
_entity_poly.pdbx_seq_one_letter_code
_entity_poly.pdbx_strand_id
1 'polypeptide(L)'
;MIQATGGYIIHKTALVRSSIHAHTSALERPVSQFDLDSLNAVQATGWRINTWLLDVMLDAWVNRRGVAGLVDAEKKTLPAKVDDAVWEAMGDSDKLAHRRLLADIHGFNASAEGRQQSLLDTLAVAGDLRDQPAIYFPHSRCFRGRIHPLPQVGPQPQGNDAQKGLLMFAAGLPLGPDGLFWLCVRAANCAGQDKLPLDARVGWALERRELIAATAADPFGNPWWHDDAVDEPWGLLATVYELAQAFELENHEEFVSHLPIPLDGSCNGLQHLAAMGLDPVGARATNLCSNTDRQDIYLEVAGVVQRIIEADAATGKAEAMAWFGKVSRKTVKRAVMTTPYGVTDSGIRTQLLADGLVPDTEIGTGKAADYLRDCLVTALGETVQSARSIMAWLQTAADRLARAGLPFDWTTPTGSKVRQAYH
;
A
#
# COMPACT_ATOMS: atom_id res chain seq x y z
N MET A 1 36.20 12.17 0.03
CA MET A 1 35.20 12.15 1.12
C MET A 1 33.83 12.15 0.45
N ILE A 2 33.12 11.04 0.47
CA ILE A 2 31.79 10.94 -0.15
C ILE A 2 30.84 11.69 0.78
N GLN A 3 30.27 12.78 0.30
CA GLN A 3 29.33 13.58 1.12
C GLN A 3 28.04 12.77 1.31
N ALA A 4 27.54 12.69 2.53
CA ALA A 4 26.26 12.05 2.86
C ALA A 4 25.03 12.86 2.37
N THR A 5 25.20 13.62 1.29
CA THR A 5 24.17 14.46 0.68
C THR A 5 24.00 14.12 -0.80
N GLY A 6 22.78 14.08 -1.25
CA GLY A 6 22.39 13.84 -2.64
C GLY A 6 21.16 14.68 -3.00
N GLY A 7 20.36 14.21 -3.90
CA GLY A 7 19.14 14.87 -4.32
C GLY A 7 19.30 15.64 -5.63
N TYR A 8 18.63 16.78 -5.74
CA TYR A 8 18.69 17.61 -6.93
C TYR A 8 20.00 18.39 -7.04
N ILE A 9 20.33 18.85 -8.25
CA ILE A 9 21.54 19.63 -8.50
C ILE A 9 21.58 20.90 -7.64
N ILE A 10 20.44 21.58 -7.50
CA ILE A 10 20.30 22.84 -6.75
C ILE A 10 20.03 22.60 -5.28
N HIS A 11 19.21 21.58 -4.95
CA HIS A 11 18.83 21.25 -3.59
C HIS A 11 19.44 19.92 -3.15
N LYS A 12 20.43 20.01 -2.28
CA LYS A 12 21.03 18.82 -1.68
C LYS A 12 20.20 18.39 -0.48
N THR A 13 19.91 17.10 -0.40
CA THR A 13 19.21 16.47 0.72
C THR A 13 20.07 15.40 1.35
N ALA A 14 19.79 15.05 2.61
CA ALA A 14 20.45 13.91 3.25
C ALA A 14 20.11 12.62 2.50
N LEU A 15 21.14 11.83 2.15
CA LEU A 15 20.95 10.52 1.50
C LEU A 15 20.20 9.51 2.39
N VAL A 16 20.38 9.63 3.71
CA VAL A 16 19.67 8.82 4.70
C VAL A 16 18.70 9.71 5.45
N ARG A 17 17.39 9.41 5.36
CA ARG A 17 16.36 10.14 6.10
C ARG A 17 16.30 9.67 7.55
N SER A 18 16.26 10.60 8.47
CA SER A 18 15.98 10.39 9.87
C SER A 18 14.93 11.39 10.36
N SER A 19 13.96 10.91 11.12
CA SER A 19 12.91 11.75 11.73
C SER A 19 13.27 12.27 13.12
N ILE A 20 14.39 11.84 13.70
CA ILE A 20 14.76 12.14 15.09
C ILE A 20 16.13 12.83 15.11
N HIS A 21 16.23 13.98 15.79
CA HIS A 21 17.46 14.75 15.95
C HIS A 21 18.64 13.93 16.50
N ALA A 22 18.39 12.98 17.40
CA ALA A 22 19.40 12.07 17.93
C ALA A 22 20.06 11.17 16.85
N HIS A 23 19.44 11.03 15.68
CA HIS A 23 19.99 10.28 14.55
C HIS A 23 20.86 11.13 13.63
N THR A 24 20.85 12.46 13.76
CA THR A 24 21.65 13.36 12.90
C THR A 24 23.14 13.06 12.99
N SER A 25 23.64 12.76 14.18
CA SER A 25 25.06 12.36 14.37
C SER A 25 25.40 11.02 13.68
N ALA A 26 24.43 10.15 13.48
CA ALA A 26 24.61 8.93 12.71
C ALA A 26 24.65 9.19 11.20
N LEU A 27 24.03 10.29 10.73
CA LEU A 27 24.01 10.73 9.34
C LEU A 27 25.32 11.45 8.92
N GLU A 28 26.11 11.89 9.86
CA GLU A 28 27.44 12.52 9.61
C GLU A 28 28.50 11.48 9.23
N ARG A 29 28.17 10.18 9.32
CA ARG A 29 29.08 9.10 8.94
C ARG A 29 29.06 8.87 7.44
N PRO A 30 30.19 8.42 6.86
CA PRO A 30 30.23 8.09 5.43
C PRO A 30 29.20 7.01 5.12
N VAL A 31 28.40 7.25 4.08
CA VAL A 31 27.49 6.27 3.51
C VAL A 31 28.31 5.12 2.91
N SER A 32 27.87 3.88 3.09
CA SER A 32 28.59 2.72 2.53
C SER A 32 28.58 2.75 1.00
N GLN A 33 29.61 2.19 0.38
CA GLN A 33 29.65 2.08 -1.08
C GLN A 33 28.44 1.28 -1.62
N PHE A 34 28.04 0.23 -0.92
CA PHE A 34 26.85 -0.55 -1.26
C PHE A 34 25.58 0.32 -1.30
N ASP A 35 25.39 1.23 -0.35
CA ASP A 35 24.25 2.13 -0.34
C ASP A 35 24.26 3.11 -1.50
N LEU A 36 25.46 3.63 -1.83
CA LEU A 36 25.63 4.53 -2.97
C LEU A 36 25.36 3.82 -4.30
N ASP A 37 25.89 2.63 -4.47
CA ASP A 37 25.70 1.83 -5.69
C ASP A 37 24.22 1.47 -5.86
N SER A 38 23.53 1.11 -4.78
CA SER A 38 22.10 0.80 -4.79
C SER A 38 21.25 2.02 -5.16
N LEU A 39 21.55 3.20 -4.57
CA LEU A 39 20.87 4.46 -4.89
C LEU A 39 21.13 4.86 -6.33
N ASN A 40 22.39 4.78 -6.78
CA ASN A 40 22.77 5.14 -8.13
C ASN A 40 22.11 4.23 -9.18
N ALA A 41 22.02 2.92 -8.91
CA ALA A 41 21.34 1.99 -9.81
C ALA A 41 19.87 2.37 -10.01
N VAL A 42 19.15 2.69 -8.93
CA VAL A 42 17.75 3.11 -9.00
C VAL A 42 17.61 4.48 -9.68
N GLN A 43 18.49 5.43 -9.36
CA GLN A 43 18.48 6.78 -9.94
C GLN A 43 18.87 6.81 -11.41
N ALA A 44 19.69 5.86 -11.88
CA ALA A 44 20.07 5.72 -13.28
C ALA A 44 18.94 5.17 -14.17
N THR A 45 17.86 4.67 -13.58
CA THR A 45 16.69 4.20 -14.32
C THR A 45 15.96 5.39 -14.93
N GLY A 46 15.96 5.48 -16.26
CA GLY A 46 15.22 6.49 -17.00
C GLY A 46 13.74 6.15 -17.09
N TRP A 47 12.91 7.14 -16.84
CA TRP A 47 11.46 7.09 -16.98
C TRP A 47 10.98 8.05 -18.05
N ARG A 48 9.77 7.88 -18.54
CA ARG A 48 9.07 8.83 -19.41
C ARG A 48 7.59 8.86 -19.09
N ILE A 49 6.91 9.89 -19.53
CA ILE A 49 5.47 10.00 -19.36
C ILE A 49 4.75 9.08 -20.37
N ASN A 50 3.75 8.36 -19.90
CA ASN A 50 2.77 7.68 -20.74
C ASN A 50 1.83 8.73 -21.32
N THR A 51 2.18 9.22 -22.51
CA THR A 51 1.46 10.35 -23.15
C THR A 51 0.05 9.98 -23.53
N TRP A 52 -0.18 8.73 -23.98
CA TRP A 52 -1.53 8.26 -24.29
C TRP A 52 -2.43 8.28 -23.04
N LEU A 53 -1.94 7.75 -21.92
CA LEU A 53 -2.71 7.74 -20.67
C LEU A 53 -2.93 9.18 -20.16
N LEU A 54 -1.92 10.04 -20.26
CA LEU A 54 -2.05 11.46 -19.90
C LEU A 54 -3.17 12.12 -20.70
N ASP A 55 -3.27 11.87 -22.01
CA ASP A 55 -4.33 12.44 -22.84
C ASP A 55 -5.71 11.94 -22.42
N VAL A 56 -5.85 10.66 -22.11
CA VAL A 56 -7.10 10.09 -21.55
C VAL A 56 -7.46 10.74 -20.22
N MET A 57 -6.50 10.92 -19.32
CA MET A 57 -6.73 11.56 -18.02
C MET A 57 -7.12 13.04 -18.16
N LEU A 58 -6.48 13.77 -19.08
CA LEU A 58 -6.81 15.17 -19.36
C LEU A 58 -8.20 15.29 -19.99
N ASP A 59 -8.56 14.42 -20.94
CA ASP A 59 -9.92 14.38 -21.50
C ASP A 59 -10.97 14.08 -20.42
N ALA A 60 -10.69 13.10 -19.55
CA ALA A 60 -11.57 12.77 -18.44
C ALA A 60 -11.79 13.96 -17.50
N TRP A 61 -10.74 14.71 -17.20
CA TRP A 61 -10.82 15.89 -16.34
C TRP A 61 -11.57 17.05 -17.01
N VAL A 62 -11.19 17.42 -18.23
CA VAL A 62 -11.78 18.55 -18.96
C VAL A 62 -13.27 18.33 -19.23
N ASN A 63 -13.64 17.12 -19.60
CA ASN A 63 -15.03 16.75 -19.91
C ASN A 63 -15.83 16.27 -18.68
N ARG A 64 -15.25 16.37 -17.48
CA ARG A 64 -15.90 15.98 -16.20
C ARG A 64 -16.53 14.59 -16.24
N ARG A 65 -15.80 13.63 -16.77
CA ARG A 65 -16.32 12.25 -16.96
C ARG A 65 -16.51 11.48 -15.65
N GLY A 66 -15.93 11.95 -14.54
CA GLY A 66 -16.13 11.35 -13.23
C GLY A 66 -15.55 9.94 -13.05
N VAL A 67 -14.42 9.62 -13.70
CA VAL A 67 -13.84 8.27 -13.73
C VAL A 67 -12.63 8.14 -12.81
N ALA A 68 -12.48 7.00 -12.15
CA ALA A 68 -11.27 6.55 -11.46
C ALA A 68 -10.62 7.61 -10.54
N GLY A 69 -11.43 8.33 -9.78
CA GLY A 69 -10.98 9.38 -8.86
C GLY A 69 -10.73 10.76 -9.50
N LEU A 70 -10.88 10.90 -10.83
CA LEU A 70 -10.93 12.19 -11.53
C LEU A 70 -12.32 12.79 -11.41
N VAL A 71 -12.71 13.15 -10.21
CA VAL A 71 -14.00 13.75 -9.85
C VAL A 71 -13.77 15.04 -9.07
N ASP A 72 -14.74 15.94 -9.10
CA ASP A 72 -14.74 17.07 -8.19
C ASP A 72 -14.72 16.56 -6.74
N ALA A 73 -14.02 17.27 -5.85
CA ALA A 73 -13.91 16.87 -4.46
C ALA A 73 -15.30 16.77 -3.82
N GLU A 74 -15.73 15.53 -3.53
CA GLU A 74 -17.00 15.26 -2.89
C GLU A 74 -16.94 15.74 -1.42
N LYS A 75 -17.67 16.81 -1.11
CA LYS A 75 -17.66 17.43 0.22
C LYS A 75 -18.90 17.03 1.01
N LYS A 76 -18.68 16.66 2.27
CA LYS A 76 -19.78 16.52 3.22
C LYS A 76 -20.27 17.87 3.66
N THR A 77 -21.61 18.04 3.68
CA THR A 77 -22.24 19.26 4.17
C THR A 77 -22.08 19.37 5.68
N LEU A 78 -21.65 20.53 6.14
CA LEU A 78 -21.60 20.82 7.57
C LEU A 78 -23.04 20.88 8.13
N PRO A 79 -23.29 20.36 9.33
CA PRO A 79 -24.57 20.55 10.00
C PRO A 79 -24.81 22.04 10.23
N ALA A 80 -26.06 22.44 10.28
CA ALA A 80 -26.44 23.82 10.60
C ALA A 80 -25.79 24.26 11.93
N LYS A 81 -25.39 25.54 11.98
CA LYS A 81 -24.83 26.08 13.23
C LYS A 81 -25.87 25.92 14.35
N VAL A 82 -25.45 25.33 15.46
CA VAL A 82 -26.29 25.20 16.65
C VAL A 82 -26.50 26.59 17.21
N ASP A 83 -27.74 26.92 17.53
CA ASP A 83 -28.10 28.19 18.21
C ASP A 83 -27.36 28.26 19.55
N ASP A 84 -26.93 29.48 19.91
CA ASP A 84 -26.10 29.68 21.10
C ASP A 84 -26.84 29.26 22.39
N ALA A 85 -28.17 29.50 22.47
CA ALA A 85 -28.98 29.08 23.63
C ALA A 85 -29.10 27.53 23.70
N VAL A 86 -29.24 26.85 22.54
CA VAL A 86 -29.27 25.40 22.47
C VAL A 86 -27.89 24.83 22.86
N TRP A 87 -26.81 25.45 22.36
CA TRP A 87 -25.44 25.04 22.69
C TRP A 87 -25.17 25.16 24.20
N GLU A 88 -25.59 26.24 24.85
CA GLU A 88 -25.40 26.39 26.30
C GLU A 88 -26.17 25.36 27.10
N ALA A 89 -27.38 24.99 26.65
CA ALA A 89 -28.22 23.98 27.29
C ALA A 89 -27.75 22.53 27.07
N MET A 90 -26.87 22.26 26.06
CA MET A 90 -26.37 20.93 25.78
C MET A 90 -25.45 20.41 26.90
N GLY A 91 -25.53 19.12 27.20
CA GLY A 91 -24.61 18.44 28.07
C GLY A 91 -23.18 18.33 27.50
N ASP A 92 -22.17 18.18 28.35
CA ASP A 92 -20.76 18.10 27.94
C ASP A 92 -20.49 16.96 26.95
N SER A 93 -21.17 15.81 27.13
CA SER A 93 -21.10 14.67 26.20
C SER A 93 -21.58 15.04 24.81
N ASP A 94 -22.70 15.75 24.70
CA ASP A 94 -23.30 16.13 23.44
C ASP A 94 -22.47 17.22 22.74
N LYS A 95 -21.95 18.18 23.50
CA LYS A 95 -21.00 19.18 23.00
C LYS A 95 -19.75 18.52 22.43
N LEU A 96 -19.20 17.50 23.12
CA LEU A 96 -18.05 16.76 22.66
C LEU A 96 -18.35 15.97 21.39
N ALA A 97 -19.51 15.29 21.34
CA ALA A 97 -19.95 14.54 20.16
C ALA A 97 -20.13 15.48 18.94
N HIS A 98 -20.75 16.64 19.12
CA HIS A 98 -20.92 17.64 18.06
C HIS A 98 -19.57 18.18 17.54
N ARG A 99 -18.62 18.49 18.45
CA ARG A 99 -17.26 18.92 18.06
C ARG A 99 -16.52 17.85 17.27
N ARG A 100 -16.64 16.58 17.67
CA ARG A 100 -16.06 15.46 16.94
C ARG A 100 -16.66 15.32 15.55
N LEU A 101 -17.99 15.39 15.43
CA LEU A 101 -18.65 15.35 14.12
C LEU A 101 -18.16 16.46 13.18
N LEU A 102 -18.04 17.70 13.68
CA LEU A 102 -17.50 18.80 12.89
C LEU A 102 -16.04 18.55 12.47
N ALA A 103 -15.21 18.10 13.40
CA ALA A 103 -13.81 17.79 13.12
C ALA A 103 -13.68 16.68 12.06
N ASP A 104 -14.52 15.64 12.13
CA ASP A 104 -14.55 14.55 11.16
C ASP A 104 -14.98 15.04 9.78
N ILE A 105 -16.00 15.89 9.68
CA ILE A 105 -16.45 16.47 8.40
C ILE A 105 -15.37 17.40 7.82
N HIS A 106 -14.76 18.27 8.63
CA HIS A 106 -13.68 19.13 8.17
C HIS A 106 -12.47 18.31 7.71
N GLY A 107 -12.09 17.27 8.47
CA GLY A 107 -11.01 16.36 8.11
C GLY A 107 -11.30 15.64 6.79
N PHE A 108 -12.53 15.15 6.60
CA PHE A 108 -12.95 14.51 5.35
C PHE A 108 -12.84 15.49 4.17
N ASN A 109 -13.40 16.69 4.30
CA ASN A 109 -13.40 17.70 3.24
C ASN A 109 -11.98 18.14 2.87
N ALA A 110 -11.13 18.41 3.86
CA ALA A 110 -9.73 18.76 3.63
C ALA A 110 -8.96 17.64 2.93
N SER A 111 -9.22 16.37 3.30
CA SER A 111 -8.62 15.21 2.64
C SER A 111 -9.10 15.04 1.20
N ALA A 112 -10.38 15.31 0.92
CA ALA A 112 -10.93 15.24 -0.43
C ALA A 112 -10.32 16.33 -1.34
N GLU A 113 -10.25 17.55 -0.86
CA GLU A 113 -9.59 18.68 -1.55
C GLU A 113 -8.10 18.39 -1.79
N GLY A 114 -7.40 17.87 -0.77
CA GLY A 114 -5.98 17.53 -0.89
C GLY A 114 -5.71 16.44 -1.93
N ARG A 115 -6.57 15.42 -2.02
CA ARG A 115 -6.46 14.38 -3.06
C ARG A 115 -6.68 14.95 -4.46
N GLN A 116 -7.71 15.79 -4.64
CA GLN A 116 -7.97 16.44 -5.92
C GLN A 116 -6.80 17.33 -6.34
N GLN A 117 -6.30 18.18 -5.44
CA GLN A 117 -5.18 19.07 -5.73
C GLN A 117 -3.92 18.26 -6.09
N SER A 118 -3.60 17.21 -5.35
CA SER A 118 -2.46 16.32 -5.65
C SER A 118 -2.58 15.68 -7.03
N LEU A 119 -3.78 15.34 -7.46
CA LEU A 119 -4.02 14.80 -8.80
C LEU A 119 -3.81 15.87 -9.88
N LEU A 120 -4.35 17.07 -9.70
CA LEU A 120 -4.16 18.19 -10.63
C LEU A 120 -2.69 18.57 -10.76
N ASP A 121 -1.97 18.64 -9.64
CA ASP A 121 -0.54 18.89 -9.64
C ASP A 121 0.22 17.78 -10.38
N THR A 122 -0.24 16.53 -10.25
CA THR A 122 0.34 15.38 -10.96
C THR A 122 0.14 15.50 -12.46
N LEU A 123 -1.06 15.88 -12.92
CA LEU A 123 -1.33 16.09 -14.34
C LEU A 123 -0.54 17.27 -14.91
N ALA A 124 -0.42 18.37 -14.15
CA ALA A 124 0.36 19.54 -14.59
C ALA A 124 1.84 19.19 -14.76
N VAL A 125 2.46 18.52 -13.78
CA VAL A 125 3.86 18.08 -13.87
C VAL A 125 4.06 17.05 -15.00
N ALA A 126 3.10 16.13 -15.19
CA ALA A 126 3.15 15.20 -16.31
C ALA A 126 3.09 15.91 -17.66
N GLY A 127 2.26 16.96 -17.78
CA GLY A 127 2.17 17.82 -18.95
C GLY A 127 3.49 18.53 -19.26
N ASP A 128 4.12 19.10 -18.25
CA ASP A 128 5.43 19.77 -18.39
C ASP A 128 6.56 18.81 -18.81
N LEU A 129 6.46 17.54 -18.40
CA LEU A 129 7.46 16.52 -18.70
C LEU A 129 7.11 15.65 -19.91
N ARG A 130 5.99 15.91 -20.58
CA ARG A 130 5.39 15.09 -21.64
C ARG A 130 6.39 14.69 -22.74
N ASP A 131 7.17 15.66 -23.21
CA ASP A 131 8.05 15.51 -24.38
C ASP A 131 9.50 15.16 -23.98
N GLN A 132 9.76 14.94 -22.70
CA GLN A 132 11.10 14.56 -22.25
C GLN A 132 11.37 13.09 -22.61
N PRO A 133 12.46 12.80 -23.34
CA PRO A 133 12.81 11.43 -23.74
C PRO A 133 13.13 10.54 -22.52
N ALA A 134 13.64 11.13 -21.46
CA ALA A 134 13.88 10.48 -20.18
C ALA A 134 13.85 11.47 -19.02
N ILE A 135 13.24 11.06 -17.93
CA ILE A 135 13.24 11.75 -16.64
C ILE A 135 13.82 10.81 -15.57
N TYR A 136 14.43 11.38 -14.55
CA TYR A 136 15.11 10.62 -13.51
C TYR A 136 14.66 11.10 -12.13
N PHE A 137 14.45 10.15 -11.23
CA PHE A 137 14.03 10.44 -9.88
C PHE A 137 15.21 10.36 -8.91
N PRO A 138 15.57 11.47 -8.23
CA PRO A 138 16.49 11.39 -7.11
C PRO A 138 15.85 10.63 -5.94
N HIS A 139 16.66 9.84 -5.25
CA HIS A 139 16.20 8.99 -4.16
C HIS A 139 16.97 9.23 -2.87
N SER A 140 16.35 8.91 -1.76
CA SER A 140 16.99 8.81 -0.46
C SER A 140 16.70 7.44 0.15
N ARG A 141 17.52 7.05 1.11
CA ARG A 141 17.30 5.84 1.89
C ARG A 141 16.76 6.21 3.28
N CYS A 142 15.83 5.44 3.83
CA CYS A 142 15.49 5.53 5.25
C CYS A 142 16.40 4.63 6.10
N PHE A 143 16.40 4.83 7.41
CA PHE A 143 17.18 4.04 8.36
C PHE A 143 16.84 2.55 8.34
N ARG A 144 15.67 2.18 7.81
CA ARG A 144 15.24 0.78 7.60
C ARG A 144 15.78 0.16 6.30
N GLY A 145 16.65 0.85 5.56
CA GLY A 145 17.23 0.37 4.31
C GLY A 145 16.34 0.50 3.08
N ARG A 146 15.13 1.07 3.20
CA ARG A 146 14.23 1.29 2.05
C ARG A 146 14.63 2.53 1.29
N ILE A 147 14.51 2.45 -0.04
CA ILE A 147 14.79 3.55 -0.97
C ILE A 147 13.46 4.25 -1.30
N HIS A 148 13.47 5.58 -1.27
CA HIS A 148 12.30 6.41 -1.51
C HIS A 148 12.62 7.52 -2.51
N PRO A 149 11.78 7.78 -3.52
CA PRO A 149 11.92 8.95 -4.37
C PRO A 149 11.75 10.23 -3.55
N LEU A 150 12.48 11.27 -3.92
CA LEU A 150 12.42 12.56 -3.25
C LEU A 150 11.24 13.44 -3.68
N PRO A 151 10.80 13.45 -4.95
CA PRO A 151 9.67 14.25 -5.37
C PRO A 151 8.42 13.93 -4.55
N GLN A 152 7.71 14.97 -4.11
CA GLN A 152 6.46 14.85 -3.36
C GLN A 152 5.24 15.13 -4.26
N VAL A 153 5.48 15.78 -5.41
CA VAL A 153 4.46 16.22 -6.36
C VAL A 153 4.78 15.65 -7.72
N GLY A 154 3.78 15.33 -8.48
CA GLY A 154 3.89 14.78 -9.83
C GLY A 154 3.90 13.26 -9.89
N PRO A 155 4.04 12.69 -11.10
CA PRO A 155 4.19 11.26 -11.30
C PRO A 155 5.40 10.74 -10.53
N GLN A 156 5.26 9.58 -9.86
CA GLN A 156 6.38 8.96 -9.14
C GLN A 156 6.20 7.45 -9.01
N PRO A 157 7.30 6.67 -9.00
CA PRO A 157 7.25 5.20 -9.01
C PRO A 157 6.62 4.57 -7.75
N GLN A 158 6.59 5.29 -6.63
CA GLN A 158 5.99 4.86 -5.36
C GLN A 158 4.70 5.63 -5.04
N GLY A 159 4.11 6.29 -6.02
CA GLY A 159 2.87 7.04 -5.88
C GLY A 159 1.61 6.17 -5.84
N ASN A 160 0.47 6.84 -5.92
CA ASN A 160 -0.83 6.18 -6.10
C ASN A 160 -0.96 5.63 -7.54
N ASP A 161 -2.10 4.98 -7.83
CA ASP A 161 -2.36 4.37 -9.13
C ASP A 161 -2.20 5.35 -10.31
N ALA A 162 -2.80 6.55 -10.22
CA ALA A 162 -2.68 7.58 -11.24
C ALA A 162 -1.22 8.03 -11.46
N GLN A 163 -0.47 8.25 -10.39
CA GLN A 163 0.93 8.66 -10.46
C GLN A 163 1.83 7.57 -11.05
N LYS A 164 1.59 6.31 -10.72
CA LYS A 164 2.31 5.15 -11.28
C LYS A 164 1.93 4.90 -12.73
N GLY A 165 0.63 4.97 -13.06
CA GLY A 165 0.12 4.74 -14.41
C GLY A 165 0.69 5.70 -15.45
N LEU A 166 0.97 6.93 -15.06
CA LEU A 166 1.61 7.95 -15.90
C LEU A 166 3.08 7.68 -16.20
N LEU A 167 3.72 6.69 -15.59
CA LEU A 167 5.14 6.40 -15.77
C LEU A 167 5.36 5.14 -16.59
N MET A 168 6.28 5.26 -17.56
CA MET A 168 6.83 4.17 -18.37
C MET A 168 8.36 4.20 -18.26
N PHE A 169 9.03 3.07 -18.46
CA PHE A 169 10.49 3.08 -18.63
C PHE A 169 10.88 3.82 -19.93
N ALA A 170 11.89 4.68 -19.87
CA ALA A 170 12.39 5.37 -21.06
C ALA A 170 12.95 4.38 -22.09
N ALA A 171 13.69 3.37 -21.62
CA ALA A 171 14.14 2.26 -22.46
C ALA A 171 13.11 1.13 -22.41
N GLY A 172 12.55 0.78 -23.57
CA GLY A 172 11.70 -0.40 -23.71
C GLY A 172 12.51 -1.67 -23.90
N LEU A 173 11.89 -2.80 -23.60
CA LEU A 173 12.46 -4.13 -23.84
C LEU A 173 11.47 -4.96 -24.68
N PRO A 174 11.95 -5.77 -25.63
CA PRO A 174 11.09 -6.72 -26.32
C PRO A 174 10.53 -7.73 -25.30
N LEU A 175 9.28 -8.15 -25.49
CA LEU A 175 8.63 -9.07 -24.57
C LEU A 175 9.38 -10.41 -24.44
N GLY A 176 9.95 -10.89 -25.54
CA GLY A 176 10.53 -12.21 -25.56
C GLY A 176 9.48 -13.31 -25.22
N PRO A 177 9.94 -14.53 -24.89
CA PRO A 177 9.02 -15.67 -24.74
C PRO A 177 8.06 -15.53 -23.55
N ASP A 178 8.41 -14.77 -22.50
CA ASP A 178 7.65 -14.71 -21.25
C ASP A 178 6.94 -13.36 -21.02
N GLY A 179 7.24 -12.33 -21.82
CA GLY A 179 6.76 -10.98 -21.54
C GLY A 179 5.25 -10.83 -21.66
N LEU A 180 4.63 -11.47 -22.66
CA LEU A 180 3.17 -11.45 -22.83
C LEU A 180 2.47 -12.08 -21.63
N PHE A 181 3.02 -13.18 -21.08
CA PHE A 181 2.52 -13.79 -19.84
C PHE A 181 2.44 -12.76 -18.70
N TRP A 182 3.51 -12.00 -18.49
CA TRP A 182 3.57 -11.01 -17.41
C TRP A 182 2.70 -9.78 -17.64
N LEU A 183 2.51 -9.35 -18.88
CA LEU A 183 1.54 -8.29 -19.20
C LEU A 183 0.10 -8.75 -18.91
N CYS A 184 -0.26 -9.98 -19.28
CA CYS A 184 -1.57 -10.56 -18.96
C CYS A 184 -1.77 -10.66 -17.43
N VAL A 185 -0.76 -11.14 -16.70
CA VAL A 185 -0.79 -11.19 -15.22
C VAL A 185 -0.97 -9.79 -14.63
N ARG A 186 -0.27 -8.77 -15.19
CA ARG A 186 -0.41 -7.38 -14.73
C ARG A 186 -1.84 -6.87 -14.93
N ALA A 187 -2.44 -7.08 -16.11
CA ALA A 187 -3.82 -6.67 -16.38
C ALA A 187 -4.81 -7.29 -15.36
N ALA A 188 -4.70 -8.60 -15.15
CA ALA A 188 -5.55 -9.29 -14.18
C ALA A 188 -5.34 -8.79 -12.75
N ASN A 189 -4.09 -8.50 -12.34
CA ASN A 189 -3.80 -7.94 -11.03
C ASN A 189 -4.46 -6.57 -10.83
N CYS A 190 -4.33 -5.67 -11.81
CA CYS A 190 -4.98 -4.36 -11.75
C CYS A 190 -6.50 -4.46 -11.69
N ALA A 191 -7.08 -5.45 -12.37
CA ALA A 191 -8.51 -5.72 -12.38
C ALA A 191 -9.01 -6.46 -11.10
N GLY A 192 -8.20 -6.55 -10.03
CA GLY A 192 -8.60 -7.20 -8.78
C GLY A 192 -8.57 -8.74 -8.81
N GLN A 193 -8.03 -9.36 -9.88
CA GLN A 193 -7.94 -10.82 -10.03
C GLN A 193 -6.64 -11.41 -9.44
N ASP A 194 -5.96 -10.68 -8.57
CA ASP A 194 -4.66 -11.03 -8.00
C ASP A 194 -4.68 -12.27 -7.06
N LYS A 195 -5.83 -12.84 -6.80
CA LYS A 195 -5.98 -14.08 -6.03
C LYS A 195 -6.01 -15.34 -6.88
N LEU A 196 -6.26 -15.21 -8.19
CA LEU A 196 -6.23 -16.34 -9.12
C LEU A 196 -4.80 -16.89 -9.26
N PRO A 197 -4.61 -18.18 -9.58
CA PRO A 197 -3.34 -18.71 -10.06
C PRO A 197 -2.82 -17.95 -11.28
N LEU A 198 -1.50 -17.92 -11.49
CA LEU A 198 -0.90 -17.12 -12.56
C LEU A 198 -1.46 -17.47 -13.95
N ASP A 199 -1.58 -18.77 -14.26
CA ASP A 199 -2.13 -19.22 -15.55
C ASP A 199 -3.59 -18.80 -15.74
N ALA A 200 -4.39 -18.83 -14.66
CA ALA A 200 -5.77 -18.36 -14.71
C ALA A 200 -5.86 -16.85 -14.93
N ARG A 201 -4.89 -16.04 -14.45
CA ARG A 201 -4.80 -14.61 -14.76
C ARG A 201 -4.47 -14.36 -16.23
N VAL A 202 -3.58 -15.19 -16.81
CA VAL A 202 -3.28 -15.13 -18.24
C VAL A 202 -4.53 -15.48 -19.04
N GLY A 203 -5.22 -16.59 -18.71
CA GLY A 203 -6.49 -16.96 -19.34
C GLY A 203 -7.53 -15.83 -19.24
N TRP A 204 -7.67 -15.20 -18.09
CA TRP A 204 -8.57 -14.05 -17.86
C TRP A 204 -8.32 -12.90 -18.85
N ALA A 205 -7.06 -12.56 -19.09
CA ALA A 205 -6.71 -11.49 -20.04
C ALA A 205 -6.91 -11.91 -21.50
N LEU A 206 -6.54 -13.14 -21.87
CA LEU A 206 -6.70 -13.66 -23.23
C LEU A 206 -8.17 -13.78 -23.64
N GLU A 207 -9.05 -14.20 -22.73
CA GLU A 207 -10.51 -14.25 -22.95
C GLU A 207 -11.12 -12.86 -23.23
N ARG A 208 -10.44 -11.80 -22.82
CA ARG A 208 -10.86 -10.40 -22.98
C ARG A 208 -10.16 -9.66 -24.11
N ARG A 209 -9.48 -10.38 -25.02
CA ARG A 209 -8.66 -9.78 -26.08
C ARG A 209 -9.43 -8.73 -26.89
N GLU A 210 -10.66 -9.05 -27.31
CA GLU A 210 -11.50 -8.13 -28.07
C GLU A 210 -11.93 -6.90 -27.25
N LEU A 211 -12.29 -7.11 -25.98
CA LEU A 211 -12.63 -6.02 -25.07
C LEU A 211 -11.40 -5.13 -24.77
N ILE A 212 -10.22 -5.70 -24.62
CA ILE A 212 -8.95 -4.99 -24.45
C ILE A 212 -8.68 -4.10 -25.67
N ALA A 213 -8.82 -4.65 -26.89
CA ALA A 213 -8.64 -3.88 -28.12
C ALA A 213 -9.66 -2.73 -28.25
N ALA A 214 -10.95 -3.01 -27.98
CA ALA A 214 -12.00 -2.01 -27.99
C ALA A 214 -11.77 -0.89 -26.97
N THR A 215 -11.30 -1.25 -25.77
CA THR A 215 -11.00 -0.27 -24.69
C THR A 215 -9.79 0.59 -25.02
N ALA A 216 -8.76 0.02 -25.63
CA ALA A 216 -7.59 0.80 -26.08
C ALA A 216 -7.97 1.82 -27.17
N ALA A 217 -8.93 1.47 -28.03
CA ALA A 217 -9.44 2.36 -29.08
C ALA A 217 -10.39 3.44 -28.54
N ASP A 218 -11.27 3.08 -27.60
CA ASP A 218 -12.24 3.99 -26.98
C ASP A 218 -12.42 3.64 -25.49
N PRO A 219 -11.57 4.20 -24.59
CA PRO A 219 -11.65 3.91 -23.15
C PRO A 219 -12.99 4.29 -22.52
N PHE A 220 -13.64 5.34 -22.98
CA PHE A 220 -14.87 5.83 -22.38
C PHE A 220 -16.12 5.15 -22.96
N GLY A 221 -16.05 4.63 -24.16
CA GLY A 221 -17.09 3.75 -24.73
C GLY A 221 -17.06 2.33 -24.14
N ASN A 222 -15.95 1.94 -23.51
CA ASN A 222 -15.74 0.63 -22.88
C ASN A 222 -15.27 0.80 -21.41
N PRO A 223 -16.14 1.24 -20.49
CA PRO A 223 -15.76 1.78 -19.18
C PRO A 223 -15.42 0.72 -18.11
N TRP A 224 -15.42 -0.57 -18.39
CA TRP A 224 -15.21 -1.67 -17.45
C TRP A 224 -13.90 -1.56 -16.63
N TRP A 225 -12.90 -0.84 -17.16
CA TRP A 225 -11.59 -0.67 -16.54
C TRP A 225 -11.61 0.17 -15.25
N HIS A 226 -12.69 0.87 -14.96
CA HIS A 226 -12.86 1.66 -13.73
C HIS A 226 -14.09 1.28 -12.91
N ASP A 227 -14.61 0.07 -13.09
CA ASP A 227 -15.65 -0.48 -12.23
C ASP A 227 -15.16 -0.61 -10.78
N ASP A 228 -16.11 -0.62 -9.83
CA ASP A 228 -15.80 -0.69 -8.38
C ASP A 228 -14.95 -1.90 -7.98
N ALA A 229 -14.95 -2.96 -8.78
CA ALA A 229 -14.15 -4.17 -8.55
C ALA A 229 -12.69 -4.05 -9.00
N VAL A 230 -12.32 -2.97 -9.71
CA VAL A 230 -10.97 -2.75 -10.24
C VAL A 230 -10.10 -2.07 -9.18
N ASP A 231 -8.98 -2.70 -8.83
CA ASP A 231 -8.10 -2.21 -7.77
C ASP A 231 -7.19 -1.05 -8.24
N GLU A 232 -6.67 -1.10 -9.48
CA GLU A 232 -5.76 -0.10 -10.05
C GLU A 232 -6.24 0.30 -11.46
N PRO A 233 -7.26 1.16 -11.58
CA PRO A 233 -7.88 1.48 -12.89
C PRO A 233 -6.93 2.13 -13.89
N TRP A 234 -6.08 3.06 -13.47
CA TRP A 234 -5.12 3.71 -14.37
C TRP A 234 -3.99 2.77 -14.77
N GLY A 235 -3.53 1.92 -13.85
CA GLY A 235 -2.58 0.84 -14.12
C GLY A 235 -3.16 -0.20 -15.08
N LEU A 236 -4.45 -0.54 -14.93
CA LEU A 236 -5.16 -1.41 -15.85
C LEU A 236 -5.23 -0.80 -17.25
N LEU A 237 -5.64 0.45 -17.36
CA LEU A 237 -5.79 1.12 -18.63
C LEU A 237 -4.46 1.26 -19.38
N ALA A 238 -3.36 1.59 -18.68
CA ALA A 238 -2.02 1.58 -19.24
C ALA A 238 -1.62 0.19 -19.78
N THR A 239 -1.97 -0.88 -19.04
CA THR A 239 -1.67 -2.27 -19.44
C THR A 239 -2.53 -2.71 -20.62
N VAL A 240 -3.81 -2.34 -20.64
CA VAL A 240 -4.75 -2.60 -21.74
C VAL A 240 -4.23 -2.02 -23.05
N TYR A 241 -3.69 -0.80 -22.98
CA TYR A 241 -3.15 -0.14 -24.17
C TYR A 241 -1.95 -0.87 -24.76
N GLU A 242 -0.98 -1.32 -23.95
CA GLU A 242 0.16 -2.11 -24.44
C GLU A 242 -0.24 -3.52 -24.90
N LEU A 243 -1.16 -4.18 -24.16
CA LEU A 243 -1.67 -5.49 -24.56
C LEU A 243 -2.39 -5.45 -25.91
N ALA A 244 -3.19 -4.42 -26.17
CA ALA A 244 -3.87 -4.28 -27.46
C ALA A 244 -2.87 -4.23 -28.61
N GLN A 245 -1.80 -3.42 -28.45
CA GLN A 245 -0.74 -3.31 -29.46
C GLN A 245 0.05 -4.63 -29.62
N ALA A 246 0.36 -5.29 -28.50
CA ALA A 246 1.06 -6.57 -28.54
C ALA A 246 0.22 -7.65 -29.28
N PHE A 247 -1.09 -7.64 -29.09
CA PHE A 247 -2.01 -8.58 -29.73
C PHE A 247 -2.18 -8.35 -31.24
N GLU A 248 -1.85 -7.18 -31.78
CA GLU A 248 -1.88 -6.88 -33.21
C GLU A 248 -0.70 -7.50 -33.96
N LEU A 249 0.40 -7.80 -33.27
CA LEU A 249 1.58 -8.40 -33.88
C LEU A 249 1.41 -9.91 -34.07
N GLU A 250 1.87 -10.44 -35.22
CA GLU A 250 1.95 -11.89 -35.45
C GLU A 250 2.92 -12.55 -34.46
N ASN A 251 4.04 -11.87 -34.18
CA ASN A 251 5.03 -12.31 -33.18
C ASN A 251 5.06 -11.35 -32.01
N HIS A 252 4.37 -11.71 -30.93
CA HIS A 252 4.29 -10.89 -29.72
C HIS A 252 5.64 -10.69 -29.02
N GLU A 253 6.61 -11.60 -29.24
CA GLU A 253 7.94 -11.51 -28.61
C GLU A 253 8.72 -10.27 -29.08
N GLU A 254 8.39 -9.73 -30.26
CA GLU A 254 9.03 -8.55 -30.82
C GLU A 254 8.43 -7.23 -30.32
N PHE A 255 7.26 -7.28 -29.65
CA PHE A 255 6.66 -6.07 -29.09
C PHE A 255 7.57 -5.47 -28.02
N VAL A 256 7.89 -4.19 -28.18
CA VAL A 256 8.73 -3.45 -27.23
C VAL A 256 7.84 -2.81 -26.17
N SER A 257 7.81 -3.38 -24.99
CA SER A 257 7.07 -2.86 -23.84
C SER A 257 7.91 -1.87 -23.03
N HIS A 258 7.27 -0.80 -22.59
CA HIS A 258 7.83 0.18 -21.67
C HIS A 258 7.14 0.14 -20.29
N LEU A 259 6.17 -0.73 -20.12
CA LEU A 259 5.31 -0.77 -18.92
C LEU A 259 6.05 -1.36 -17.73
N PRO A 260 6.08 -0.68 -16.57
CA PRO A 260 6.57 -1.26 -15.32
C PRO A 260 5.61 -2.33 -14.79
N ILE A 261 6.13 -3.51 -14.49
CA ILE A 261 5.38 -4.58 -13.83
C ILE A 261 5.85 -4.67 -12.38
N PRO A 262 5.05 -4.22 -11.39
CA PRO A 262 5.43 -4.29 -9.99
C PRO A 262 5.33 -5.72 -9.46
N LEU A 263 6.34 -6.12 -8.68
CA LEU A 263 6.38 -7.38 -7.95
C LEU A 263 6.51 -7.09 -6.46
N ASP A 264 5.79 -7.83 -5.63
CA ASP A 264 5.86 -7.70 -4.17
C ASP A 264 5.79 -9.06 -3.47
N GLY A 265 6.32 -9.13 -2.24
CA GLY A 265 6.28 -10.32 -1.41
C GLY A 265 4.96 -10.48 -0.65
N SER A 266 4.67 -11.73 -0.27
CA SER A 266 3.51 -12.05 0.58
C SER A 266 3.85 -11.78 2.04
N CYS A 267 3.58 -10.57 2.56
CA CYS A 267 3.84 -10.19 3.96
C CYS A 267 5.31 -10.34 4.37
N ASN A 268 6.20 -9.56 3.73
CA ASN A 268 7.65 -9.67 3.87
C ASN A 268 8.16 -9.62 5.32
N GLY A 269 7.52 -8.87 6.23
CA GLY A 269 7.88 -8.86 7.64
C GLY A 269 7.77 -10.24 8.29
N LEU A 270 6.70 -10.99 8.02
CA LEU A 270 6.54 -12.36 8.49
C LEU A 270 7.49 -13.32 7.77
N GLN A 271 7.77 -13.12 6.47
CA GLN A 271 8.78 -13.90 5.75
C GLN A 271 10.15 -13.79 6.42
N HIS A 272 10.60 -12.58 6.75
CA HIS A 272 11.87 -12.39 7.44
C HIS A 272 11.88 -13.05 8.83
N LEU A 273 10.82 -12.90 9.61
CA LEU A 273 10.75 -13.52 10.94
C LEU A 273 10.66 -15.04 10.85
N ALA A 274 9.96 -15.60 9.87
CA ALA A 274 9.93 -17.04 9.63
C ALA A 274 11.32 -17.57 9.23
N ALA A 275 12.06 -16.87 8.35
CA ALA A 275 13.42 -17.23 7.98
C ALA A 275 14.37 -17.18 9.18
N MET A 276 14.34 -16.11 9.98
CA MET A 276 15.17 -15.95 11.17
C MET A 276 14.85 -16.98 12.26
N GLY A 277 13.57 -17.32 12.40
CA GLY A 277 13.09 -18.30 13.39
C GLY A 277 13.16 -19.74 12.92
N LEU A 278 13.65 -20.01 11.70
CA LEU A 278 13.65 -21.33 11.06
C LEU A 278 12.26 -21.99 11.13
N ASP A 279 11.21 -21.20 10.90
CA ASP A 279 9.81 -21.59 10.99
C ASP A 279 9.27 -22.06 9.65
N PRO A 280 9.16 -23.37 9.39
CA PRO A 280 8.67 -23.89 8.12
C PRO A 280 7.16 -23.63 7.93
N VAL A 281 6.39 -23.46 9.00
CA VAL A 281 4.94 -23.20 8.93
C VAL A 281 4.72 -21.76 8.47
N GLY A 282 5.33 -20.79 9.14
CA GLY A 282 5.27 -19.39 8.75
C GLY A 282 5.89 -19.13 7.38
N ALA A 283 6.97 -19.82 7.03
CA ALA A 283 7.62 -19.73 5.72
C ALA A 283 6.68 -20.22 4.59
N ARG A 284 5.96 -21.32 4.80
CA ARG A 284 4.97 -21.84 3.85
C ARG A 284 3.78 -20.88 3.71
N ALA A 285 3.21 -20.46 4.83
CA ALA A 285 2.05 -19.56 4.87
C ALA A 285 2.29 -18.21 4.18
N THR A 286 3.55 -17.78 4.12
CA THR A 286 3.98 -16.52 3.48
C THR A 286 4.67 -16.70 2.12
N ASN A 287 4.59 -17.88 1.51
CA ASN A 287 5.20 -18.20 0.21
C ASN A 287 6.74 -18.02 0.16
N LEU A 288 7.41 -18.21 1.28
CA LEU A 288 8.88 -18.21 1.33
C LEU A 288 9.46 -19.58 0.91
N CYS A 289 8.69 -20.65 1.10
CA CYS A 289 9.01 -21.99 0.60
C CYS A 289 8.33 -22.24 -0.74
N SER A 290 8.90 -23.14 -1.54
CA SER A 290 8.25 -23.65 -2.75
C SER A 290 6.96 -24.41 -2.36
N ASN A 291 5.83 -23.97 -2.88
CA ASN A 291 4.52 -24.58 -2.70
C ASN A 291 3.90 -24.87 -4.05
N THR A 292 3.07 -25.91 -4.14
CA THR A 292 2.28 -26.21 -5.33
C THR A 292 1.26 -25.10 -5.62
N ASP A 293 0.63 -24.61 -4.53
CA ASP A 293 -0.35 -23.53 -4.60
C ASP A 293 0.08 -22.33 -3.77
N ARG A 294 -0.29 -21.14 -4.24
CA ARG A 294 -0.05 -19.90 -3.50
C ARG A 294 -0.82 -19.94 -2.18
N GLN A 295 -0.09 -19.71 -1.10
CA GLN A 295 -0.66 -19.60 0.24
C GLN A 295 -1.04 -18.15 0.55
N ASP A 296 -2.01 -17.97 1.44
CA ASP A 296 -2.45 -16.65 1.91
C ASP A 296 -2.58 -16.66 3.43
N ILE A 297 -1.56 -16.15 4.11
CA ILE A 297 -1.51 -16.05 5.57
C ILE A 297 -2.73 -15.33 6.16
N TYR A 298 -3.30 -14.37 5.42
CA TYR A 298 -4.49 -13.65 5.89
C TYR A 298 -5.72 -14.55 5.91
N LEU A 299 -5.89 -15.41 4.90
CA LEU A 299 -6.97 -16.40 4.88
C LEU A 299 -6.78 -17.47 5.96
N GLU A 300 -5.54 -17.90 6.21
CA GLU A 300 -5.25 -18.84 7.30
C GLU A 300 -5.65 -18.25 8.66
N VAL A 301 -5.22 -17.01 8.96
CA VAL A 301 -5.60 -16.32 10.19
C VAL A 301 -7.13 -16.10 10.26
N ALA A 302 -7.77 -15.70 9.16
CA ALA A 302 -9.22 -15.53 9.11
C ALA A 302 -9.96 -16.84 9.43
N GLY A 303 -9.48 -17.97 8.92
CA GLY A 303 -10.04 -19.30 9.20
C GLY A 303 -9.92 -19.68 10.68
N VAL A 304 -8.81 -19.36 11.35
CA VAL A 304 -8.68 -19.58 12.79
C VAL A 304 -9.64 -18.68 13.58
N VAL A 305 -9.71 -17.38 13.24
CA VAL A 305 -10.65 -16.44 13.87
C VAL A 305 -12.09 -16.91 13.71
N GLN A 306 -12.45 -17.38 12.52
CA GLN A 306 -13.79 -17.89 12.25
C GLN A 306 -14.12 -19.10 13.11
N ARG A 307 -13.22 -20.08 13.25
CA ARG A 307 -13.42 -21.24 14.15
C ARG A 307 -13.62 -20.82 15.61
N ILE A 308 -12.87 -19.83 16.10
CA ILE A 308 -13.05 -19.29 17.46
C ILE A 308 -14.44 -18.69 17.61
N ILE A 309 -14.87 -17.88 16.66
CA ILE A 309 -16.18 -17.23 16.66
C ILE A 309 -17.31 -18.27 16.60
N GLU A 310 -17.19 -19.28 15.75
CA GLU A 310 -18.19 -20.37 15.63
C GLU A 310 -18.34 -21.15 16.96
N ALA A 311 -17.22 -21.46 17.60
CA ALA A 311 -17.22 -22.13 18.91
C ALA A 311 -17.88 -21.26 19.99
N ASP A 312 -17.53 -19.99 20.07
CA ASP A 312 -18.10 -19.04 21.03
C ASP A 312 -19.60 -18.78 20.75
N ALA A 313 -20.00 -18.67 19.48
CA ALA A 313 -21.38 -18.46 19.08
C ALA A 313 -22.26 -19.66 19.48
N ALA A 314 -21.74 -20.90 19.39
CA ALA A 314 -22.43 -22.10 19.83
C ALA A 314 -22.74 -22.09 21.33
N THR A 315 -21.99 -21.31 22.14
CA THR A 315 -22.27 -21.10 23.57
C THR A 315 -23.24 -19.94 23.84
N GLY A 316 -23.70 -19.24 22.81
CA GLY A 316 -24.61 -18.10 22.94
C GLY A 316 -23.93 -16.75 23.25
N LYS A 317 -22.62 -16.64 23.09
CA LYS A 317 -21.87 -15.39 23.36
C LYS A 317 -22.28 -14.29 22.37
N ALA A 318 -22.81 -13.19 22.90
CA ALA A 318 -23.38 -12.10 22.08
C ALA A 318 -22.36 -11.46 21.12
N GLU A 319 -21.12 -11.29 21.57
CA GLU A 319 -20.03 -10.73 20.76
C GLU A 319 -19.70 -11.65 19.57
N ALA A 320 -19.69 -12.95 19.79
CA ALA A 320 -19.46 -13.93 18.72
C ALA A 320 -20.60 -13.94 17.70
N MET A 321 -21.84 -13.85 18.15
CA MET A 321 -23.00 -13.74 17.27
C MET A 321 -22.94 -12.49 16.38
N ALA A 322 -22.43 -11.37 16.91
CA ALA A 322 -22.26 -10.14 16.15
C ALA A 322 -21.30 -10.29 14.96
N TRP A 323 -20.29 -11.17 15.07
CA TRP A 323 -19.28 -11.45 14.07
C TRP A 323 -19.53 -12.71 13.23
N PHE A 324 -20.49 -13.52 13.60
CA PHE A 324 -20.77 -14.79 12.91
C PHE A 324 -20.98 -14.58 11.41
N GLY A 325 -20.19 -15.27 10.58
CA GLY A 325 -20.22 -15.17 9.12
C GLY A 325 -19.71 -13.83 8.53
N LYS A 326 -19.15 -12.91 9.33
CA LYS A 326 -18.69 -11.58 8.86
C LYS A 326 -17.19 -11.45 8.77
N VAL A 327 -16.41 -12.43 9.21
CA VAL A 327 -14.95 -12.39 9.12
C VAL A 327 -14.51 -12.67 7.70
N SER A 328 -13.63 -11.83 7.18
CA SER A 328 -13.08 -11.94 5.84
C SER A 328 -11.57 -11.71 5.88
N ARG A 329 -10.90 -11.98 4.77
CA ARG A 329 -9.49 -11.62 4.56
C ARG A 329 -9.22 -10.14 4.87
N LYS A 330 -10.12 -9.24 4.45
CA LYS A 330 -10.01 -7.80 4.66
C LYS A 330 -10.01 -7.44 6.15
N THR A 331 -10.85 -8.12 6.93
CA THR A 331 -10.99 -7.90 8.37
C THR A 331 -9.70 -8.14 9.14
N VAL A 332 -8.93 -9.15 8.77
CA VAL A 332 -7.71 -9.58 9.48
C VAL A 332 -6.42 -8.98 8.90
N LYS A 333 -6.43 -8.53 7.64
CA LYS A 333 -5.23 -8.18 6.87
C LYS A 333 -4.34 -7.17 7.60
N ARG A 334 -4.90 -6.08 8.11
CA ARG A 334 -4.11 -5.01 8.72
C ARG A 334 -3.45 -5.46 10.02
N ALA A 335 -4.16 -6.20 10.87
CA ALA A 335 -3.62 -6.75 12.11
C ALA A 335 -2.44 -7.70 11.84
N VAL A 336 -2.60 -8.62 10.87
CA VAL A 336 -1.54 -9.55 10.47
C VAL A 336 -0.33 -8.80 9.90
N MET A 337 -0.55 -7.82 9.00
CA MET A 337 0.52 -7.01 8.40
C MET A 337 1.32 -6.22 9.42
N THR A 338 0.69 -5.74 10.49
CA THR A 338 1.34 -4.88 11.48
C THR A 338 1.94 -5.64 12.65
N THR A 339 1.65 -6.94 12.79
CA THR A 339 2.24 -7.82 13.81
C THR A 339 3.77 -7.79 13.80
N PRO A 340 4.48 -7.97 12.66
CA PRO A 340 5.95 -7.92 12.64
C PRO A 340 6.52 -6.53 12.94
N TYR A 341 5.70 -5.51 13.00
CA TYR A 341 6.10 -4.15 13.37
C TYR A 341 5.78 -3.80 14.82
N GLY A 342 5.33 -4.77 15.61
CA GLY A 342 5.06 -4.60 17.04
C GLY A 342 3.74 -3.90 17.35
N VAL A 343 2.70 -4.11 16.54
CA VAL A 343 1.37 -3.61 16.88
C VAL A 343 0.91 -4.15 18.22
N THR A 344 0.40 -3.26 19.07
CA THR A 344 -0.19 -3.64 20.36
C THR A 344 -1.65 -4.07 20.19
N ASP A 345 -2.19 -4.80 21.19
CA ASP A 345 -3.60 -5.21 21.19
C ASP A 345 -4.54 -3.99 21.07
N SER A 346 -4.21 -2.89 21.78
CA SER A 346 -4.92 -1.61 21.63
C SER A 346 -4.78 -1.01 20.24
N GLY A 347 -3.61 -1.18 19.61
CA GLY A 347 -3.38 -0.77 18.22
C GLY A 347 -4.25 -1.54 17.24
N ILE A 348 -4.39 -2.85 17.41
CA ILE A 348 -5.28 -3.70 16.58
C ILE A 348 -6.72 -3.20 16.70
N ARG A 349 -7.21 -2.97 17.92
CA ARG A 349 -8.55 -2.42 18.17
C ARG A 349 -8.76 -1.08 17.43
N THR A 350 -7.81 -0.18 17.59
CA THR A 350 -7.87 1.14 16.93
C THR A 350 -7.91 1.03 15.41
N GLN A 351 -7.15 0.10 14.83
CA GLN A 351 -7.14 -0.18 13.39
C GLN A 351 -8.51 -0.68 12.92
N LEU A 352 -9.13 -1.64 13.63
CA LEU A 352 -10.44 -2.19 13.28
C LEU A 352 -11.52 -1.10 13.25
N LEU A 353 -11.52 -0.22 14.23
CA LEU A 353 -12.46 0.90 14.30
C LEU A 353 -12.22 1.94 13.20
N ALA A 354 -10.96 2.30 12.96
CA ALA A 354 -10.57 3.28 11.95
C ALA A 354 -10.88 2.82 10.50
N ASP A 355 -10.77 1.51 10.27
CA ASP A 355 -11.04 0.92 8.95
C ASP A 355 -12.56 0.71 8.69
N GLY A 356 -13.43 1.01 9.66
CA GLY A 356 -14.87 0.82 9.54
C GLY A 356 -15.28 -0.65 9.35
N LEU A 357 -14.46 -1.59 9.83
CA LEU A 357 -14.66 -3.02 9.63
C LEU A 357 -15.53 -3.67 10.71
N VAL A 358 -15.79 -2.94 11.79
CA VAL A 358 -16.58 -3.45 12.92
C VAL A 358 -18.06 -3.30 12.61
N PRO A 359 -18.86 -4.39 12.68
CA PRO A 359 -20.28 -4.30 12.42
C PRO A 359 -20.99 -3.45 13.47
N ASP A 360 -21.94 -2.66 13.03
CA ASP A 360 -22.87 -1.98 13.92
C ASP A 360 -23.85 -3.00 14.50
N THR A 361 -23.87 -3.12 15.81
CA THR A 361 -24.65 -4.17 16.52
C THR A 361 -25.19 -3.63 17.85
N GLU A 362 -26.17 -4.30 18.39
CA GLU A 362 -26.80 -3.95 19.68
C GLU A 362 -25.81 -3.94 20.87
N ILE A 363 -24.73 -4.73 20.79
CA ILE A 363 -23.68 -4.76 21.81
C ILE A 363 -22.76 -3.55 21.78
N GLY A 364 -22.81 -2.74 20.69
CA GLY A 364 -21.97 -1.58 20.43
C GLY A 364 -20.63 -1.93 19.78
N THR A 365 -20.19 -1.05 18.88
CA THR A 365 -18.95 -1.23 18.09
C THR A 365 -17.69 -1.42 18.93
N GLY A 366 -17.62 -0.79 20.12
CA GLY A 366 -16.47 -0.92 21.02
C GLY A 366 -16.26 -2.35 21.51
N LYS A 367 -17.33 -3.00 22.02
CA LYS A 367 -17.26 -4.39 22.51
C LYS A 367 -17.03 -5.38 21.37
N ALA A 368 -17.64 -5.16 20.20
CA ALA A 368 -17.42 -5.97 19.03
C ALA A 368 -15.95 -5.90 18.55
N ALA A 369 -15.33 -4.70 18.59
CA ALA A 369 -13.91 -4.51 18.28
C ALA A 369 -12.98 -5.19 19.30
N ASP A 370 -13.28 -5.09 20.58
CA ASP A 370 -12.51 -5.74 21.64
C ASP A 370 -12.53 -7.27 21.50
N TYR A 371 -13.69 -7.84 21.24
CA TYR A 371 -13.85 -9.29 21.03
C TYR A 371 -13.05 -9.78 19.80
N LEU A 372 -13.16 -9.09 18.66
CA LEU A 372 -12.41 -9.49 17.46
C LEU A 372 -10.90 -9.34 17.67
N ARG A 373 -10.44 -8.30 18.37
CA ARG A 373 -9.04 -8.15 18.77
C ARG A 373 -8.54 -9.38 19.53
N ASP A 374 -9.29 -9.87 20.52
CA ASP A 374 -8.90 -11.02 21.31
C ASP A 374 -8.85 -12.31 20.48
N CYS A 375 -9.82 -12.49 19.58
CA CYS A 375 -9.77 -13.58 18.59
C CYS A 375 -8.55 -13.49 17.66
N LEU A 376 -8.20 -12.28 17.17
CA LEU A 376 -7.03 -12.05 16.34
C LEU A 376 -5.72 -12.33 17.06
N VAL A 377 -5.59 -11.87 18.32
CA VAL A 377 -4.41 -12.14 19.15
C VAL A 377 -4.21 -13.64 19.37
N THR A 378 -5.29 -14.38 19.60
CA THR A 378 -5.28 -15.84 19.74
C THR A 378 -4.88 -16.51 18.43
N ALA A 379 -5.54 -16.14 17.31
CA ALA A 379 -5.25 -16.70 16.00
C ALA A 379 -3.80 -16.46 15.53
N LEU A 380 -3.26 -15.26 15.77
CA LEU A 380 -1.86 -14.95 15.50
C LEU A 380 -0.90 -15.78 16.36
N GLY A 381 -1.32 -16.13 17.60
CA GLY A 381 -0.58 -17.05 18.47
C GLY A 381 -0.48 -18.46 17.91
N GLU A 382 -1.47 -18.91 17.17
CA GLU A 382 -1.49 -20.24 16.54
C GLU A 382 -0.76 -20.29 15.20
N THR A 383 -0.90 -19.25 14.37
CA THR A 383 -0.43 -19.25 12.98
C THR A 383 1.00 -18.75 12.80
N VAL A 384 1.49 -17.83 13.65
CA VAL A 384 2.81 -17.19 13.50
C VAL A 384 3.63 -17.23 14.80
N GLN A 385 3.73 -18.40 15.39
CA GLN A 385 4.35 -18.63 16.72
C GLN A 385 5.80 -18.14 16.79
N SER A 386 6.65 -18.51 15.85
CA SER A 386 8.06 -18.10 15.85
C SER A 386 8.21 -16.59 15.72
N ALA A 387 7.43 -15.97 14.84
CA ALA A 387 7.43 -14.51 14.69
C ALA A 387 7.06 -13.80 16.01
N ARG A 388 6.02 -14.27 16.69
CA ARG A 388 5.63 -13.72 18.01
C ARG A 388 6.69 -13.94 19.09
N SER A 389 7.31 -15.09 19.13
CA SER A 389 8.39 -15.39 20.08
C SER A 389 9.60 -14.48 19.87
N ILE A 390 10.03 -14.26 18.63
CA ILE A 390 11.12 -13.34 18.31
C ILE A 390 10.74 -11.91 18.68
N MET A 391 9.53 -11.47 18.34
CA MET A 391 9.04 -10.13 18.68
C MET A 391 8.99 -9.92 20.22
N ALA A 392 8.48 -10.88 20.97
CA ALA A 392 8.44 -10.81 22.43
C ALA A 392 9.86 -10.73 23.04
N TRP A 393 10.81 -11.49 22.47
CA TRP A 393 12.21 -11.42 22.90
C TRP A 393 12.82 -10.04 22.63
N LEU A 394 12.62 -9.48 21.41
CA LEU A 394 13.10 -8.15 21.05
C LEU A 394 12.49 -7.06 21.94
N GLN A 395 11.19 -7.11 22.21
CA GLN A 395 10.50 -6.17 23.08
C GLN A 395 11.02 -6.24 24.51
N THR A 396 11.23 -7.46 25.03
CA THR A 396 11.80 -7.67 26.38
C THR A 396 13.21 -7.11 26.47
N ALA A 397 14.04 -7.32 25.45
CA ALA A 397 15.40 -6.77 25.40
C ALA A 397 15.39 -5.23 25.37
N ALA A 398 14.54 -4.65 24.52
CA ALA A 398 14.39 -3.19 24.42
C ALA A 398 13.89 -2.57 25.73
N ASP A 399 12.90 -3.18 26.40
CA ASP A 399 12.36 -2.72 27.68
C ASP A 399 13.43 -2.74 28.79
N ARG A 400 14.25 -3.79 28.84
CA ARG A 400 15.37 -3.87 29.80
C ARG A 400 16.40 -2.77 29.59
N LEU A 401 16.75 -2.47 28.33
CA LEU A 401 17.68 -1.39 28.02
C LEU A 401 17.09 -0.02 28.37
N ALA A 402 15.81 0.21 28.01
CA ALA A 402 15.11 1.45 28.31
C ALA A 402 15.04 1.71 29.83
N ARG A 403 14.71 0.68 30.63
CA ARG A 403 14.71 0.79 32.12
C ARG A 403 16.10 1.05 32.72
N ALA A 404 17.16 0.64 32.02
CA ALA A 404 18.53 0.94 32.40
C ALA A 404 19.01 2.31 31.88
N GLY A 405 18.17 3.09 31.21
CA GLY A 405 18.54 4.38 30.60
C GLY A 405 19.54 4.23 29.45
N LEU A 406 19.61 3.05 28.82
CA LEU A 406 20.55 2.76 27.73
C LEU A 406 19.83 2.80 26.38
N PRO A 407 20.45 3.40 25.35
CA PRO A 407 19.89 3.35 24.00
C PRO A 407 20.02 1.94 23.41
N PHE A 408 19.10 1.63 22.48
CA PHE A 408 19.18 0.41 21.69
C PHE A 408 19.92 0.72 20.37
N ASP A 409 21.12 0.20 20.22
CA ASP A 409 21.98 0.42 19.06
C ASP A 409 22.15 -0.87 18.26
N TRP A 410 22.08 -0.76 16.91
CA TRP A 410 22.45 -1.87 16.04
C TRP A 410 23.08 -1.39 14.74
N THR A 411 23.71 -2.30 14.03
CA THR A 411 24.25 -2.04 12.70
C THR A 411 23.40 -2.82 11.69
N THR A 412 22.91 -2.13 10.65
CA THR A 412 22.18 -2.76 9.57
C THR A 412 23.11 -3.67 8.74
N PRO A 413 22.57 -4.63 7.96
CA PRO A 413 23.36 -5.43 7.03
C PRO A 413 24.18 -4.59 6.04
N THR A 414 23.76 -3.38 5.74
CA THR A 414 24.45 -2.43 4.86
C THR A 414 25.52 -1.58 5.59
N GLY A 415 25.81 -1.86 6.85
CA GLY A 415 26.82 -1.18 7.65
C GLY A 415 26.36 0.14 8.30
N SER A 416 25.11 0.56 8.12
CA SER A 416 24.58 1.77 8.75
C SER A 416 24.27 1.53 10.23
N LYS A 417 24.71 2.43 11.09
CA LYS A 417 24.38 2.37 12.52
C LYS A 417 23.05 3.08 12.78
N VAL A 418 22.19 2.39 13.49
CA VAL A 418 20.89 2.90 13.95
C VAL A 418 20.92 2.98 15.47
N ARG A 419 20.43 4.08 16.01
CA ARG A 419 20.28 4.29 17.45
C ARG A 419 18.85 4.66 17.76
N GLN A 420 18.26 3.96 18.70
CA GLN A 420 16.98 4.34 19.32
C GLN A 420 17.22 4.69 20.77
N ALA A 421 17.05 5.97 21.06
CA ALA A 421 17.20 6.53 22.41
C ALA A 421 15.81 6.82 22.97
N TYR A 422 15.07 5.78 23.34
CA TYR A 422 13.84 5.92 24.12
C TYR A 422 14.21 5.86 25.60
N HIS A 423 13.86 6.91 26.30
CA HIS A 423 14.02 7.02 27.76
C HIS A 423 12.66 6.97 28.43
#